data_4d698c871d2c9a3f2f62e4dc0c1af728
#
_entry.id   4d698c871d2c9a3f2f62e4dc0c1af728
#
_cell.length_a   1.000
_cell.length_b   1.000
_cell.length_c   1.000
_cell.angle_alpha   90.00
_cell.angle_beta   90.00
_cell.angle_gamma   90.00
#
_symmetry.space_group_name_H-M   'P 1'
#
loop_
_entity.id
_entity.type
_entity.pdbx_description
1 polymer ?
#
loop_
_entity_poly.entity_id
_entity_poly.type
_entity_poly.pdbx_seq_one_letter_code
_entity_poly.pdbx_strand_id
1 'polypeptide(L)'
;MLSTVGIKTNKFNNLISNRISEVNKNIKIDLNEINFKIDLKKISLFLQTNSPQLEYRSTIIPVQNINIYLEFFPLIRSEVRIKKLSLILDKLDIKQLKEISTSFKPSNLKNILNNKIINGKLFTEIDIFFNNNNDFDNFIAKGKVLNLDAEIYKDLNLYGSNFSFFADKSDILIKNISGKSEYFQINEGDLKLNLSSQISIDANLK
;
A
#
# COMPACT_ATOMS: atom_id res chain seq x y z
N MET A 1 -30.30 -0.86 -5.47
CA MET A 1 -30.02 -1.28 -4.09
C MET A 1 -28.65 -1.91 -3.90
N LEU A 2 -28.18 -2.81 -4.76
CA LEU A 2 -26.81 -3.43 -4.67
C LEU A 2 -25.66 -2.43 -4.75
N SER A 3 -25.84 -1.27 -5.37
CA SER A 3 -24.77 -0.26 -5.54
C SER A 3 -24.49 0.58 -4.29
N THR A 4 -25.42 0.61 -3.34
CA THR A 4 -25.30 1.49 -2.16
C THR A 4 -25.25 0.74 -0.83
N VAL A 5 -25.99 -0.37 -0.71
CA VAL A 5 -26.13 -1.08 0.58
C VAL A 5 -25.25 -2.35 0.63
N GLY A 6 -25.01 -2.99 -0.51
CA GLY A 6 -24.30 -4.27 -0.57
C GLY A 6 -25.08 -5.44 0.04
N ILE A 7 -24.63 -6.65 -0.22
CA ILE A 7 -25.14 -7.87 0.42
C ILE A 7 -24.04 -8.44 1.30
N LYS A 8 -24.33 -8.61 2.57
CA LYS A 8 -23.43 -9.26 3.53
C LYS A 8 -23.37 -10.77 3.25
N THR A 9 -22.18 -11.32 3.18
CA THR A 9 -21.98 -12.75 2.96
C THR A 9 -20.62 -13.22 3.48
N ASN A 10 -20.58 -14.43 4.00
CA ASN A 10 -19.34 -15.10 4.39
C ASN A 10 -18.97 -16.25 3.46
N LYS A 11 -19.82 -16.50 2.42
CA LYS A 11 -19.66 -17.68 1.54
C LYS A 11 -18.33 -17.70 0.78
N PHE A 12 -17.73 -16.54 0.53
CA PHE A 12 -16.52 -16.43 -0.28
C PHE A 12 -15.26 -16.20 0.55
N ASN A 13 -15.37 -16.03 1.89
CA ASN A 13 -14.22 -15.73 2.73
C ASN A 13 -13.10 -16.75 2.54
N ASN A 14 -13.39 -18.01 2.79
CA ASN A 14 -12.41 -19.10 2.70
C ASN A 14 -11.83 -19.23 1.28
N LEU A 15 -12.67 -19.08 0.27
CA LEU A 15 -12.25 -19.22 -1.13
C LEU A 15 -11.29 -18.10 -1.53
N ILE A 16 -11.56 -16.87 -1.12
CA ILE A 16 -10.70 -15.71 -1.41
C ILE A 16 -9.42 -15.77 -0.58
N SER A 17 -9.52 -16.06 0.73
CA SER A 17 -8.36 -16.18 1.62
C SER A 17 -7.41 -17.29 1.16
N ASN A 18 -7.96 -18.44 0.78
CA ASN A 18 -7.18 -19.55 0.23
C ASN A 18 -6.49 -19.14 -1.08
N ARG A 19 -7.22 -18.45 -1.98
CA ARG A 19 -6.65 -18.03 -3.26
C ARG A 19 -5.49 -17.04 -3.09
N ILE A 20 -5.62 -16.08 -2.18
CA ILE A 20 -4.54 -15.15 -1.87
C ILE A 20 -3.33 -15.88 -1.27
N SER A 21 -3.56 -16.85 -0.37
CA SER A 21 -2.50 -17.65 0.23
C SER A 21 -1.81 -18.59 -0.76
N GLU A 22 -2.51 -19.05 -1.80
CA GLU A 22 -1.91 -19.80 -2.91
C GLU A 22 -0.93 -18.95 -3.72
N VAL A 23 -1.28 -17.69 -3.99
CA VAL A 23 -0.41 -16.74 -4.70
C VAL A 23 0.83 -16.40 -3.86
N ASN A 24 0.67 -16.23 -2.56
CA ASN A 24 1.79 -15.98 -1.65
C ASN A 24 1.55 -16.63 -0.28
N LYS A 25 2.24 -17.72 0.00
CA LYS A 25 2.13 -18.49 1.26
C LYS A 25 2.48 -17.71 2.53
N ASN A 26 3.16 -16.56 2.38
CA ASN A 26 3.50 -15.70 3.51
C ASN A 26 2.37 -14.72 3.88
N ILE A 27 1.30 -14.64 3.09
CA ILE A 27 0.17 -13.76 3.32
C ILE A 27 -1.00 -14.58 3.86
N LYS A 28 -1.55 -14.15 4.98
CA LYS A 28 -2.81 -14.65 5.50
C LYS A 28 -3.77 -13.47 5.63
N ILE A 29 -4.98 -13.65 5.13
CA ILE A 29 -6.04 -12.65 5.20
C ILE A 29 -7.26 -13.30 5.85
N ASP A 30 -7.75 -12.68 6.91
CA ASP A 30 -9.07 -12.93 7.44
C ASP A 30 -9.98 -11.75 7.10
N LEU A 31 -10.99 -12.02 6.30
CA LEU A 31 -11.86 -10.99 5.74
C LEU A 31 -13.04 -10.65 6.67
N ASN A 32 -13.23 -11.42 7.75
CA ASN A 32 -14.37 -11.27 8.66
C ASN A 32 -15.71 -11.17 7.90
N GLU A 33 -16.35 -10.02 7.92
CA GLU A 33 -17.61 -9.76 7.22
C GLU A 33 -17.33 -9.09 5.87
N ILE A 34 -17.85 -9.68 4.80
CA ILE A 34 -17.75 -9.16 3.43
C ILE A 34 -19.08 -8.53 3.01
N ASN A 35 -18.98 -7.32 2.46
CA ASN A 35 -20.05 -6.64 1.77
C ASN A 35 -19.83 -6.71 0.25
N PHE A 36 -20.74 -7.40 -0.45
CA PHE A 36 -20.79 -7.41 -1.90
C PHE A 36 -21.34 -6.08 -2.41
N LYS A 37 -20.58 -5.38 -3.23
CA LYS A 37 -20.99 -4.11 -3.85
C LYS A 37 -20.76 -4.14 -5.36
N ILE A 38 -21.58 -3.41 -6.09
CA ILE A 38 -21.43 -3.20 -7.53
C ILE A 38 -21.06 -1.75 -7.76
N ASP A 39 -19.92 -1.50 -8.40
CA ASP A 39 -19.57 -0.21 -8.95
C ASP A 39 -20.20 -0.06 -10.33
N LEU A 40 -21.33 0.66 -10.40
CA LEU A 40 -22.09 0.85 -11.64
C LEU A 40 -21.33 1.69 -12.68
N LYS A 41 -20.40 2.56 -12.25
CA LYS A 41 -19.61 3.39 -13.18
C LYS A 41 -18.57 2.55 -13.90
N LYS A 42 -18.01 1.56 -13.22
CA LYS A 42 -16.95 0.68 -13.76
C LYS A 42 -17.49 -0.70 -14.18
N ILE A 43 -18.79 -0.96 -13.98
CA ILE A 43 -19.41 -2.28 -14.19
C ILE A 43 -18.55 -3.38 -13.55
N SER A 44 -18.10 -3.13 -12.33
CA SER A 44 -17.22 -4.04 -11.59
C SER A 44 -17.87 -4.46 -10.28
N LEU A 45 -17.69 -5.73 -9.95
CA LEU A 45 -18.08 -6.29 -8.67
C LEU A 45 -16.90 -6.19 -7.73
N PHE A 46 -17.13 -5.69 -6.54
CA PHE A 46 -16.09 -5.69 -5.51
C PHE A 46 -16.63 -6.12 -4.16
N LEU A 47 -15.75 -6.71 -3.39
CA LEU A 47 -15.98 -7.12 -2.03
C LEU A 47 -15.28 -6.13 -1.12
N GLN A 48 -16.01 -5.54 -0.21
CA GLN A 48 -15.47 -4.66 0.82
C GLN A 48 -15.52 -5.38 2.16
N THR A 49 -14.41 -5.37 2.87
CA THR A 49 -14.33 -5.98 4.20
C THR A 49 -14.45 -4.92 5.28
N ASN A 50 -14.96 -5.33 6.43
CA ASN A 50 -14.96 -4.52 7.64
C ASN A 50 -13.97 -5.11 8.64
N SER A 51 -13.02 -4.30 9.10
CA SER A 51 -12.00 -4.71 10.08
C SER A 51 -11.29 -6.02 9.72
N PRO A 52 -10.70 -6.11 8.51
CA PRO A 52 -10.00 -7.31 8.09
C PRO A 52 -8.71 -7.47 8.90
N GLN A 53 -8.23 -8.71 9.01
CA GLN A 53 -6.90 -8.98 9.55
C GLN A 53 -5.97 -9.39 8.42
N LEU A 54 -4.86 -8.69 8.28
CA LEU A 54 -3.81 -8.99 7.32
C LEU A 54 -2.54 -9.34 8.08
N GLU A 55 -2.00 -10.53 7.80
CA GLU A 55 -0.74 -10.99 8.37
C GLU A 55 0.25 -11.29 7.23
N TYR A 56 1.46 -10.80 7.36
CA TYR A 56 2.58 -11.13 6.50
C TYR A 56 3.73 -11.69 7.32
N ARG A 57 4.09 -12.97 7.11
CA ARG A 57 5.15 -13.68 7.85
C ARG A 57 5.01 -13.52 9.37
N SER A 58 3.81 -13.79 9.87
CA SER A 58 3.47 -13.67 11.30
C SER A 58 3.50 -12.25 11.88
N THR A 59 3.63 -11.22 11.04
CA THR A 59 3.52 -9.81 11.45
C THR A 59 2.16 -9.27 11.02
N ILE A 60 1.39 -8.76 11.96
CA ILE A 60 0.09 -8.13 11.68
C ILE A 60 0.33 -6.77 11.02
N ILE A 61 -0.30 -6.57 9.87
CA ILE A 61 -0.32 -5.29 9.16
C ILE A 61 -1.65 -4.62 9.46
N PRO A 62 -1.67 -3.44 10.12
CA PRO A 62 -2.91 -2.76 10.44
C PRO A 62 -3.56 -2.21 9.17
N VAL A 63 -4.70 -2.78 8.82
CA VAL A 63 -5.46 -2.46 7.61
C VAL A 63 -6.84 -1.97 8.02
N GLN A 64 -7.21 -0.78 7.59
CA GLN A 64 -8.54 -0.22 7.80
C GLN A 64 -9.57 -0.91 6.92
N ASN A 65 -9.21 -1.18 5.66
CA ASN A 65 -10.13 -1.73 4.68
C ASN A 65 -9.39 -2.52 3.60
N ILE A 66 -10.05 -3.60 3.12
CA ILE A 66 -9.62 -4.36 1.95
C ILE A 66 -10.77 -4.39 0.96
N ASN A 67 -10.52 -3.91 -0.27
CA ASN A 67 -11.46 -4.03 -1.38
C ASN A 67 -10.90 -5.02 -2.40
N ILE A 68 -11.65 -6.06 -2.72
CA ILE A 68 -11.28 -7.10 -3.67
C ILE A 68 -12.16 -6.96 -4.90
N TYR A 69 -11.57 -6.60 -6.02
CA TYR A 69 -12.27 -6.45 -7.29
C TYR A 69 -12.19 -7.77 -8.07
N LEU A 70 -13.36 -8.29 -8.42
CA LEU A 70 -13.51 -9.56 -9.11
C LEU A 70 -13.96 -9.35 -10.55
N GLU A 71 -13.60 -10.27 -11.43
CA GLU A 71 -14.16 -10.35 -12.76
C GLU A 71 -15.58 -10.94 -12.70
N PHE A 72 -16.52 -10.26 -13.31
CA PHE A 72 -17.95 -10.64 -13.25
C PHE A 72 -18.26 -11.95 -13.99
N PHE A 73 -17.75 -12.11 -15.22
CA PHE A 73 -18.09 -13.27 -16.06
C PHE A 73 -17.56 -14.61 -15.53
N PRO A 74 -16.30 -14.72 -15.04
CA PRO A 74 -15.84 -15.93 -14.39
C PRO A 74 -16.66 -16.31 -13.16
N LEU A 75 -17.11 -15.31 -12.39
CA LEU A 75 -17.91 -15.55 -11.18
C LEU A 75 -19.23 -16.26 -11.47
N ILE A 76 -19.88 -15.97 -12.61
CA ILE A 76 -21.11 -16.66 -13.06
C ILE A 76 -20.83 -18.16 -13.27
N ARG A 77 -19.59 -18.52 -13.65
CA ARG A 77 -19.14 -19.90 -13.85
C ARG A 77 -18.55 -20.53 -12.59
N SER A 78 -18.74 -19.90 -11.44
CA SER A 78 -18.15 -20.32 -10.16
C SER A 78 -16.60 -20.29 -10.15
N GLU A 79 -15.97 -19.54 -11.05
CA GLU A 79 -14.55 -19.26 -11.05
C GLU A 79 -14.28 -17.90 -10.37
N VAL A 80 -13.37 -17.87 -9.39
CA VAL A 80 -12.97 -16.60 -8.77
C VAL A 80 -11.69 -16.11 -9.42
N ARG A 81 -11.80 -14.98 -10.14
CA ARG A 81 -10.65 -14.25 -10.68
C ARG A 81 -10.55 -12.90 -10.02
N ILE A 82 -9.43 -12.68 -9.34
CA ILE A 82 -9.13 -11.42 -8.68
C ILE A 82 -8.42 -10.52 -9.69
N LYS A 83 -9.05 -9.39 -10.02
CA LYS A 83 -8.46 -8.38 -10.89
C LYS A 83 -7.56 -7.42 -10.13
N LYS A 84 -8.01 -7.01 -8.95
CA LYS A 84 -7.32 -6.02 -8.13
C LYS A 84 -7.65 -6.22 -6.65
N LEU A 85 -6.63 -6.06 -5.81
CA LEU A 85 -6.75 -5.97 -4.36
C LEU A 85 -6.35 -4.54 -3.94
N SER A 86 -7.25 -3.82 -3.26
CA SER A 86 -6.97 -2.49 -2.76
C SER A 86 -6.91 -2.53 -1.24
N LEU A 87 -5.79 -2.14 -0.68
CA LEU A 87 -5.50 -2.10 0.76
C LEU A 87 -5.44 -0.65 1.21
N ILE A 88 -6.28 -0.28 2.17
CA ILE A 88 -6.18 1.02 2.85
C ILE A 88 -5.60 0.74 4.22
N LEU A 89 -4.38 1.18 4.46
CA LEU A 89 -3.70 0.96 5.73
C LEU A 89 -4.17 1.98 6.78
N ASP A 90 -4.18 1.58 8.03
CA ASP A 90 -4.30 2.51 9.13
C ASP A 90 -3.09 3.46 9.15
N LYS A 91 -3.24 4.55 9.88
CA LYS A 91 -2.10 5.44 10.13
C LYS A 91 -0.99 4.67 10.83
N LEU A 92 0.16 4.55 10.18
CA LEU A 92 1.35 3.89 10.72
C LEU A 92 2.33 4.93 11.25
N ASP A 93 2.76 4.74 12.48
CA ASP A 93 3.91 5.48 13.01
C ASP A 93 5.23 4.76 12.69
N ILE A 94 6.34 5.43 12.94
CA ILE A 94 7.67 4.89 12.60
C ILE A 94 7.98 3.61 13.35
N LYS A 95 7.50 3.44 14.58
CA LYS A 95 7.74 2.22 15.37
C LYS A 95 7.04 1.04 14.73
N GLN A 96 5.76 1.18 14.38
CA GLN A 96 4.99 0.15 13.67
C GLN A 96 5.62 -0.20 12.32
N LEU A 97 6.08 0.82 11.56
CA LEU A 97 6.77 0.60 10.28
C LEU A 97 8.07 -0.20 10.45
N LYS A 98 8.87 0.09 11.49
CA LYS A 98 10.07 -0.68 11.83
C LYS A 98 9.73 -2.12 12.20
N GLU A 99 8.71 -2.34 13.01
CA GLU A 99 8.21 -3.69 13.37
C GLU A 99 7.77 -4.48 12.13
N ILE A 100 6.94 -3.89 11.26
CA ILE A 100 6.51 -4.51 10.00
C ILE A 100 7.73 -4.81 9.10
N SER A 101 8.70 -3.90 9.06
CA SER A 101 9.91 -4.07 8.23
C SER A 101 10.74 -5.30 8.61
N THR A 102 10.63 -5.79 9.85
CA THR A 102 11.37 -7.00 10.29
C THR A 102 11.04 -8.21 9.45
N SER A 103 9.80 -8.32 8.99
CA SER A 103 9.28 -9.43 8.17
C SER A 103 9.76 -9.39 6.71
N PHE A 104 10.31 -8.27 6.24
CA PHE A 104 10.81 -8.14 4.88
C PHE A 104 12.30 -8.53 4.79
N LYS A 105 12.71 -8.95 3.58
CA LYS A 105 14.11 -9.22 3.29
C LYS A 105 14.97 -7.97 3.53
N PRO A 106 16.25 -8.12 3.87
CA PRO A 106 17.18 -7.00 3.92
C PRO A 106 17.18 -6.20 2.61
N SER A 107 17.11 -4.88 2.72
CA SER A 107 17.13 -3.96 1.57
C SER A 107 17.64 -2.59 2.01
N ASN A 108 18.05 -1.76 1.04
CA ASN A 108 18.45 -0.38 1.32
C ASN A 108 17.32 0.43 1.98
N LEU A 109 16.07 0.23 1.54
CA LEU A 109 14.91 0.88 2.14
C LEU A 109 14.73 0.49 3.61
N LYS A 110 14.85 -0.80 3.93
CA LYS A 110 14.79 -1.28 5.32
C LYS A 110 15.91 -0.68 6.17
N ASN A 111 17.12 -0.57 5.63
CA ASN A 111 18.25 0.05 6.32
C ASN A 111 18.00 1.54 6.59
N ILE A 112 17.51 2.28 5.60
CA ILE A 112 17.12 3.70 5.75
C ILE A 112 16.04 3.85 6.82
N LEU A 113 14.98 3.06 6.73
CA LEU A 113 13.87 3.08 7.69
C LEU A 113 14.35 2.86 9.13
N ASN A 114 15.22 1.89 9.34
CA ASN A 114 15.65 1.52 10.68
C ASN A 114 16.70 2.50 11.27
N ASN A 115 17.61 3.00 10.45
CA ASN A 115 18.79 3.72 10.91
C ASN A 115 18.72 5.23 10.66
N LYS A 116 17.92 5.68 9.69
CA LYS A 116 17.88 7.08 9.28
C LYS A 116 16.58 7.77 9.63
N ILE A 117 15.46 7.05 9.74
CA ILE A 117 14.18 7.65 10.09
C ILE A 117 14.00 7.64 11.60
N ILE A 118 13.81 8.83 12.17
CA ILE A 118 13.67 9.05 13.61
C ILE A 118 12.21 9.06 14.01
N ASN A 119 11.39 9.82 13.27
CA ASN A 119 9.96 10.00 13.54
C ASN A 119 9.20 10.14 12.22
N GLY A 120 7.88 10.00 12.26
CA GLY A 120 7.01 10.19 11.09
C GLY A 120 5.71 9.40 11.17
N LYS A 121 4.77 9.78 10.33
CA LYS A 121 3.47 9.12 10.19
C LYS A 121 3.22 8.85 8.72
N LEU A 122 2.93 7.59 8.38
CA LEU A 122 2.59 7.15 7.03
C LEU A 122 1.09 6.91 6.92
N PHE A 123 0.50 7.44 5.86
CA PHE A 123 -0.85 7.11 5.38
C PHE A 123 -0.73 6.58 3.96
N THR A 124 -1.22 5.39 3.69
CA THR A 124 -1.06 4.81 2.36
C THR A 124 -2.22 3.93 1.95
N GLU A 125 -2.49 3.93 0.66
CA GLU A 125 -3.35 3.00 -0.06
C GLU A 125 -2.50 2.26 -1.08
N ILE A 126 -2.67 0.94 -1.18
CA ILE A 126 -1.92 0.08 -2.08
C ILE A 126 -2.91 -0.70 -2.93
N ASP A 127 -2.87 -0.49 -4.24
CA ASP A 127 -3.58 -1.28 -5.24
C ASP A 127 -2.62 -2.33 -5.80
N ILE A 128 -2.98 -3.60 -5.71
CA ILE A 128 -2.22 -4.74 -6.27
C ILE A 128 -3.03 -5.30 -7.43
N PHE A 129 -2.44 -5.39 -8.60
CA PHE A 129 -3.07 -5.88 -9.82
C PHE A 129 -2.61 -7.31 -10.13
N PHE A 130 -3.53 -8.09 -10.65
CA PHE A 130 -3.29 -9.46 -11.04
C PHE A 130 -3.59 -9.65 -12.53
N ASN A 131 -2.84 -10.52 -13.20
CA ASN A 131 -3.11 -10.93 -14.57
C ASN A 131 -4.23 -11.98 -14.65
N ASN A 132 -4.58 -12.42 -15.85
CA ASN A 132 -5.65 -13.40 -16.08
C ASN A 132 -5.39 -14.76 -15.42
N ASN A 133 -4.14 -15.07 -15.10
CA ASN A 133 -3.75 -16.31 -14.40
C ASN A 133 -3.79 -16.14 -12.86
N ASN A 134 -4.19 -14.98 -12.37
CA ASN A 134 -4.10 -14.54 -10.97
C ASN A 134 -2.65 -14.41 -10.45
N ASP A 135 -1.65 -14.26 -11.34
CA ASP A 135 -0.31 -13.92 -10.92
C ASP A 135 -0.19 -12.42 -10.68
N PHE A 136 0.74 -12.04 -9.81
CA PHE A 136 1.04 -10.63 -9.55
C PHE A 136 1.54 -9.94 -10.84
N ASP A 137 0.85 -8.89 -11.23
CA ASP A 137 1.17 -8.09 -12.41
C ASP A 137 1.89 -6.79 -12.03
N ASN A 138 1.23 -5.92 -11.29
CA ASN A 138 1.75 -4.63 -10.88
C ASN A 138 1.19 -4.21 -9.51
N PHE A 139 1.76 -3.15 -8.94
CA PHE A 139 1.18 -2.46 -7.80
C PHE A 139 1.22 -0.95 -8.01
N ILE A 140 0.33 -0.24 -7.33
CA ILE A 140 0.35 1.20 -7.18
C ILE A 140 0.22 1.50 -5.69
N ALA A 141 1.22 2.16 -5.12
CA ALA A 141 1.17 2.68 -3.76
C ALA A 141 1.10 4.21 -3.81
N LYS A 142 0.14 4.79 -3.11
CA LYS A 142 -0.01 6.24 -3.00
C LYS A 142 -0.30 6.62 -1.56
N GLY A 143 0.14 7.80 -1.17
CA GLY A 143 -0.07 8.23 0.20
C GLY A 143 0.62 9.53 0.54
N LYS A 144 0.76 9.75 1.85
CA LYS A 144 1.46 10.90 2.40
C LYS A 144 2.26 10.51 3.63
N VAL A 145 3.36 11.20 3.81
CA VAL A 145 4.17 11.16 5.02
C VAL A 145 4.05 12.51 5.70
N LEU A 146 3.84 12.52 7.00
CA LEU A 146 3.69 13.72 7.81
C LEU A 146 4.66 13.69 8.98
N ASN A 147 5.21 14.88 9.29
CA ASN A 147 6.12 15.10 10.40
C ASN A 147 7.30 14.12 10.42
N LEU A 148 7.92 13.94 9.26
CA LEU A 148 9.08 13.07 9.12
C LEU A 148 10.32 13.78 9.68
N ASP A 149 10.98 13.14 10.64
CA ASP A 149 12.31 13.50 11.10
C ASP A 149 13.28 12.42 10.63
N ALA A 150 14.34 12.83 9.93
CA ALA A 150 15.28 11.89 9.32
C ALA A 150 16.70 12.46 9.29
N GLU A 151 17.70 11.61 9.52
CA GLU A 151 19.09 11.90 9.22
C GLU A 151 19.36 11.63 7.73
N ILE A 152 19.54 12.67 6.92
CA ILE A 152 19.79 12.55 5.47
C ILE A 152 21.25 12.15 5.23
N TYR A 153 22.15 12.82 5.92
CA TYR A 153 23.58 12.60 5.86
C TYR A 153 24.16 12.76 7.27
N LYS A 154 25.42 12.41 7.48
CA LYS A 154 26.08 12.57 8.78
C LYS A 154 25.93 14.01 9.26
N ASP A 155 25.33 14.19 10.43
CA ASP A 155 25.07 15.48 11.08
C ASP A 155 24.13 16.43 10.31
N LEU A 156 23.46 15.94 9.24
CA LEU A 156 22.44 16.68 8.52
C LEU A 156 21.08 16.04 8.72
N ASN A 157 20.27 16.68 9.55
CA ASN A 157 18.91 16.23 9.86
C ASN A 157 17.86 17.07 9.12
N LEU A 158 16.78 16.39 8.74
CA LEU A 158 15.57 17.01 8.24
C LEU A 158 14.48 16.84 9.28
N TYR A 159 13.75 17.90 9.59
CA TYR A 159 12.75 17.93 10.64
C TYR A 159 11.38 18.34 10.11
N GLY A 160 10.34 17.71 10.65
CA GLY A 160 8.95 18.05 10.39
C GLY A 160 8.55 17.98 8.93
N SER A 161 9.23 17.14 8.15
CA SER A 161 9.02 17.07 6.70
C SER A 161 7.69 16.43 6.36
N ASN A 162 7.05 16.96 5.32
CA ASN A 162 5.81 16.43 4.79
C ASN A 162 5.94 16.25 3.28
N PHE A 163 5.34 15.21 2.75
CA PHE A 163 5.24 14.99 1.31
C PHE A 163 4.14 13.99 0.97
N SER A 164 3.70 14.01 -0.27
CA SER A 164 2.86 12.97 -0.86
C SER A 164 3.72 12.10 -1.77
N PHE A 165 3.34 10.84 -1.94
CA PHE A 165 4.05 9.94 -2.83
C PHE A 165 3.10 9.10 -3.67
N PHE A 166 3.63 8.69 -4.81
CA PHE A 166 3.07 7.69 -5.70
C PHE A 166 4.22 6.79 -6.15
N ALA A 167 4.02 5.49 -6.07
CA ALA A 167 5.03 4.51 -6.44
C ALA A 167 4.40 3.32 -7.16
N ASP A 168 5.09 2.84 -8.18
CA ASP A 168 4.80 1.57 -8.84
C ASP A 168 6.11 0.79 -9.07
N LYS A 169 6.09 -0.22 -9.94
CA LYS A 169 7.29 -1.02 -10.27
C LYS A 169 8.40 -0.21 -10.96
N SER A 170 8.05 0.87 -11.64
CA SER A 170 8.93 1.62 -12.52
C SER A 170 9.42 2.91 -11.90
N ASP A 171 8.55 3.60 -11.18
CA ASP A 171 8.78 4.97 -10.73
C ASP A 171 8.35 5.19 -9.28
N ILE A 172 9.06 6.10 -8.61
CA ILE A 172 8.59 6.73 -7.37
C ILE A 172 8.53 8.23 -7.61
N LEU A 173 7.36 8.82 -7.40
CA LEU A 173 7.13 10.25 -7.48
C LEU A 173 6.81 10.76 -6.08
N ILE A 174 7.61 11.70 -5.59
CA ILE A 174 7.39 12.39 -4.33
C ILE A 174 7.07 13.83 -4.66
N LYS A 175 5.98 14.36 -4.09
CA LYS A 175 5.46 15.70 -4.38
C LYS A 175 5.18 16.50 -3.13
N ASN A 176 5.17 17.82 -3.29
CA ASN A 176 4.86 18.77 -2.23
C ASN A 176 5.77 18.56 -1.02
N ILE A 177 7.06 18.37 -1.27
CA ILE A 177 8.05 18.19 -0.22
C ILE A 177 8.19 19.52 0.51
N SER A 178 7.99 19.49 1.81
CA SER A 178 8.29 20.61 2.71
C SER A 178 9.04 20.08 3.92
N GLY A 179 9.90 20.91 4.52
CA GLY A 179 10.67 20.51 5.70
C GLY A 179 11.75 21.54 6.02
N LYS A 180 12.41 21.32 7.13
CA LYS A 180 13.51 22.22 7.57
C LYS A 180 14.70 21.41 8.07
N SER A 181 15.87 21.98 7.89
CA SER A 181 17.12 21.54 8.48
C SER A 181 17.68 22.69 9.32
N GLU A 182 18.80 22.46 9.97
CA GLU A 182 19.57 23.52 10.64
C GLU A 182 20.14 24.55 9.66
N TYR A 183 20.35 24.16 8.39
CA TYR A 183 21.06 24.95 7.39
C TYR A 183 20.15 25.52 6.30
N PHE A 184 18.97 24.92 6.06
CA PHE A 184 18.06 25.32 4.98
C PHE A 184 16.61 24.95 5.31
N GLN A 185 15.70 25.53 4.57
CA GLN A 185 14.28 25.19 4.58
C GLN A 185 13.83 24.86 3.17
N ILE A 186 13.06 23.80 3.04
CA ILE A 186 12.37 23.43 1.80
C ILE A 186 10.91 23.85 1.97
N ASN A 187 10.44 24.79 1.14
CA ASN A 187 9.05 25.25 1.17
C ASN A 187 8.18 24.44 0.23
N GLU A 188 8.74 24.03 -0.90
CA GLU A 188 8.10 23.20 -1.91
C GLU A 188 9.14 22.40 -2.67
N GLY A 189 8.83 21.16 -2.98
CA GLY A 189 9.72 20.33 -3.79
C GLY A 189 9.03 19.11 -4.35
N ASP A 190 9.55 18.68 -5.49
CA ASP A 190 9.17 17.42 -6.15
C ASP A 190 10.42 16.61 -6.44
N LEU A 191 10.31 15.29 -6.35
CA LEU A 191 11.38 14.35 -6.65
C LEU A 191 10.79 13.16 -7.42
N LYS A 192 11.44 12.82 -8.53
CA LYS A 192 11.12 11.62 -9.30
C LYS A 192 12.32 10.67 -9.30
N LEU A 193 12.08 9.42 -8.91
CA LEU A 193 13.02 8.31 -8.99
C LEU A 193 12.53 7.37 -10.07
N ASN A 194 13.32 7.15 -11.09
CA ASN A 194 13.08 6.10 -12.09
C ASN A 194 13.86 4.86 -11.66
N LEU A 195 13.16 3.73 -11.52
CA LEU A 195 13.70 2.45 -11.05
C LEU A 195 13.95 1.45 -12.19
N SER A 196 13.80 1.88 -13.45
CA SER A 196 14.06 1.03 -14.61
C SER A 196 15.54 0.66 -14.73
N SER A 197 15.98 0.16 -15.88
CA SER A 197 17.33 -0.38 -16.09
C SER A 197 18.49 0.56 -15.68
N GLN A 198 18.26 1.87 -15.68
CA GLN A 198 19.19 2.88 -15.20
C GLN A 198 18.47 3.77 -14.18
N ILE A 199 18.89 3.68 -12.92
CA ILE A 199 18.32 4.51 -11.86
C ILE A 199 18.65 5.98 -12.14
N SER A 200 17.64 6.82 -12.26
CA SER A 200 17.80 8.27 -12.38
C SER A 200 16.97 9.00 -11.33
N ILE A 201 17.45 10.15 -10.92
CA ILE A 201 16.81 11.01 -9.92
C ILE A 201 16.68 12.40 -10.52
N ASP A 202 15.45 12.88 -10.61
CA ASP A 202 15.13 14.25 -10.98
C ASP A 202 14.53 14.96 -9.77
N ALA A 203 15.12 16.07 -9.33
CA ALA A 203 14.67 16.82 -8.18
C ALA A 203 14.53 18.31 -8.50
N ASN A 204 13.43 18.91 -8.04
CA ASN A 204 13.19 20.34 -8.06
C ASN A 204 12.80 20.79 -6.65
N LEU A 205 13.67 21.52 -6.00
CA LEU A 205 13.50 22.00 -4.60
C LEU A 205 13.56 23.53 -4.60
N LYS A 206 12.65 24.15 -3.83
CA LYS A 206 12.57 25.61 -3.63
C LYS A 206 12.59 25.97 -2.14
#